data_52769f2ca3600c9d1089ac5c26614a87
#
_entry.id   52769f2ca3600c9d1089ac5c26614a87
#
_cell.length_a   1.000
_cell.length_b   1.000
_cell.length_c   1.000
_cell.angle_alpha   90.00
_cell.angle_beta   90.00
_cell.angle_gamma   90.00
#
_symmetry.space_group_name_H-M   'P 1'
#
loop_
_entity.id
_entity.type
_entity.pdbx_description
1 polymer ?
#
loop_
_entity_poly.entity_id
_entity_poly.type
_entity_poly.pdbx_seq_one_letter_code
_entity_poly.pdbx_strand_id
1 'polypeptide(L)'
;QMCIRDRFGDESMSLLDERGTGAISWQRNLAVLWCGVFFACASYTMVVPFLPVYLLQELHVESSEVNFWSGLVYSVTFLGASIMAPYWGARADRVGQRRMAIRAGFGLAFTYWLAGISQSPEQLLGVRILTGLISGFVPASMSLVSSTLPESRMGWGMGLMQTAVASGSILGPMMGGYFSSWFGMRLSFFVASCCLGLATVMVVLFVRDVPHSQEEQKTKINLWQDLQESLHNKGLLYVMTMFFLIQVCTMIIQPLVTMYVSHLMGRMDESVVKAAGIIFSLAGIAGIIAAPFWGKRGQQLGYTKVLCFVLFCAGAINLCQIFVQDIWQFAGIQFVYGLFLAGAVPNVNARLVEVTDPSMRGKAFGLVTSAQQFGGVIGPLLGGFLGGYMLTRHILVITGIILLLAGSYTYFTKVKKTAEV
;
A
#
# COMPACT_ATOMS: atom_id res chain seq x y z
N GLN A 1 5.98 -17.29 49.55
CA GLN A 1 5.42 -18.22 48.51
C GLN A 1 3.91 -18.03 48.29
N MET A 2 3.35 -16.83 48.48
CA MET A 2 1.91 -16.56 48.38
C MET A 2 1.57 -15.32 47.52
N CYS A 3 2.42 -14.95 46.55
CA CYS A 3 2.21 -13.75 45.70
C CYS A 3 2.36 -13.96 44.21
N ILE A 4 2.40 -15.21 43.72
CA ILE A 4 2.56 -15.50 42.28
C ILE A 4 1.32 -16.16 41.68
N ARG A 5 0.35 -16.60 42.48
CA ARG A 5 -0.83 -17.35 41.99
C ARG A 5 -2.03 -16.48 41.63
N ASP A 6 -2.07 -15.22 42.09
CA ASP A 6 -3.21 -14.31 41.84
C ASP A 6 -3.08 -13.43 40.58
N ARG A 7 -1.96 -13.50 39.85
CA ARG A 7 -1.73 -12.66 38.70
C ARG A 7 -2.16 -13.29 37.36
N PHE A 8 -2.55 -14.56 37.32
CA PHE A 8 -3.03 -15.25 36.12
C PHE A 8 -4.53 -15.61 36.12
N GLY A 9 -5.23 -15.36 37.23
CA GLY A 9 -6.65 -15.64 37.41
C GLY A 9 -7.58 -14.48 37.06
N ASP A 10 -7.12 -13.24 37.12
CA ASP A 10 -7.97 -12.06 37.01
C ASP A 10 -8.10 -11.50 35.57
N GLU A 11 -7.17 -11.82 34.67
CA GLU A 11 -7.23 -11.33 33.29
C GLU A 11 -8.25 -12.07 32.43
N SER A 12 -8.71 -13.24 32.81
CA SER A 12 -9.74 -13.98 32.08
C SER A 12 -11.18 -13.60 32.49
N MET A 13 -11.35 -12.89 33.57
CA MET A 13 -12.67 -12.58 34.16
C MET A 13 -13.14 -11.15 33.90
N SER A 14 -12.28 -10.23 33.50
CA SER A 14 -12.66 -8.82 33.22
C SER A 14 -13.29 -8.54 31.85
N LEU A 15 -13.49 -9.57 31.02
CA LEU A 15 -14.15 -9.45 29.71
C LEU A 15 -15.54 -10.13 29.65
N LEU A 16 -16.12 -10.49 30.77
CA LEU A 16 -17.50 -10.90 30.84
C LEU A 16 -18.37 -9.64 30.97
N ASP A 17 -18.99 -9.26 29.87
CA ASP A 17 -20.04 -8.24 29.88
C ASP A 17 -21.15 -8.68 30.83
N GLU A 18 -21.44 -7.89 31.84
CA GLU A 18 -22.54 -8.11 32.85
C GLU A 18 -23.95 -8.19 32.21
N ARG A 19 -24.07 -8.08 30.89
CA ARG A 19 -25.32 -8.14 30.14
C ARG A 19 -25.58 -9.45 29.37
N GLY A 20 -24.79 -10.51 29.60
CA GLY A 20 -25.07 -11.82 28.98
C GLY A 20 -24.86 -11.91 27.47
N THR A 21 -24.26 -10.93 26.82
CA THR A 21 -23.90 -10.95 25.40
C THR A 21 -22.51 -11.54 25.27
N GLY A 22 -22.39 -12.73 24.72
CA GLY A 22 -21.20 -13.57 24.66
C GLY A 22 -19.91 -12.81 24.33
N ALA A 23 -18.85 -13.19 25.05
CA ALA A 23 -17.51 -12.59 24.97
C ALA A 23 -17.06 -12.27 23.55
N ILE A 24 -16.61 -11.03 23.30
CA ILE A 24 -16.07 -10.64 22.00
C ILE A 24 -14.75 -11.38 21.82
N SER A 25 -14.73 -12.39 20.94
CA SER A 25 -13.51 -13.11 20.60
C SER A 25 -12.66 -12.23 19.70
N TRP A 26 -11.65 -11.55 20.27
CA TRP A 26 -10.67 -10.76 19.51
C TRP A 26 -9.93 -11.62 18.49
N GLN A 27 -9.70 -12.92 18.77
CA GLN A 27 -9.07 -13.84 17.82
C GLN A 27 -9.93 -14.01 16.56
N ARG A 28 -11.23 -14.18 16.73
CA ARG A 28 -12.16 -14.30 15.59
C ARG A 28 -12.22 -13.00 14.78
N ASN A 29 -12.32 -11.84 15.45
CA ASN A 29 -12.31 -10.56 14.79
C ASN A 29 -11.01 -10.37 13.99
N LEU A 30 -9.87 -10.68 14.60
CA LEU A 30 -8.55 -10.58 13.97
C LEU A 30 -8.45 -11.50 12.74
N ALA A 31 -8.86 -12.77 12.83
CA ALA A 31 -8.79 -13.71 11.71
C ALA A 31 -9.69 -13.29 10.53
N VAL A 32 -10.94 -12.89 10.82
CA VAL A 32 -11.88 -12.46 9.77
C VAL A 32 -11.40 -11.17 9.10
N LEU A 33 -10.92 -10.20 9.89
CA LEU A 33 -10.42 -8.94 9.34
C LEU A 33 -9.08 -9.12 8.60
N TRP A 34 -8.24 -10.06 9.03
CA TRP A 34 -7.04 -10.46 8.29
C TRP A 34 -7.40 -10.96 6.88
N CYS A 35 -8.34 -11.90 6.77
CA CYS A 35 -8.83 -12.37 5.48
C CYS A 35 -9.43 -11.23 4.64
N GLY A 36 -10.25 -10.37 5.25
CA GLY A 36 -10.84 -9.23 4.57
C GLY A 36 -9.80 -8.26 4.00
N VAL A 37 -8.79 -7.91 4.80
CA VAL A 37 -7.69 -7.04 4.36
C VAL A 37 -6.83 -7.71 3.28
N PHE A 38 -6.54 -9.00 3.43
CA PHE A 38 -5.84 -9.77 2.39
C PHE A 38 -6.58 -9.68 1.05
N PHE A 39 -7.87 -10.00 1.01
CA PHE A 39 -8.66 -9.93 -0.22
C PHE A 39 -8.80 -8.50 -0.76
N ALA A 40 -8.93 -7.50 0.10
CA ALA A 40 -8.97 -6.10 -0.33
C ALA A 40 -7.68 -5.67 -1.01
N CYS A 41 -6.52 -5.99 -0.42
CA CYS A 41 -5.21 -5.69 -1.01
C CYS A 41 -4.94 -6.52 -2.27
N ALA A 42 -5.27 -7.82 -2.25
CA ALA A 42 -5.12 -8.69 -3.40
C ALA A 42 -5.97 -8.22 -4.58
N SER A 43 -7.25 -7.88 -4.36
CA SER A 43 -8.14 -7.38 -5.40
C SER A 43 -7.65 -6.06 -6.00
N TYR A 44 -7.10 -5.16 -5.17
CA TYR A 44 -6.53 -3.91 -5.63
C TYR A 44 -5.31 -4.15 -6.55
N THR A 45 -4.38 -5.00 -6.14
CA THR A 45 -3.12 -5.21 -6.86
C THR A 45 -3.23 -6.21 -8.00
N MET A 46 -4.23 -7.10 -8.02
CA MET A 46 -4.45 -8.05 -9.11
C MET A 46 -4.75 -7.40 -10.45
N VAL A 47 -5.30 -6.19 -10.44
CA VAL A 47 -5.61 -5.44 -11.67
C VAL A 47 -4.33 -4.91 -12.34
N VAL A 48 -3.26 -4.72 -11.56
CA VAL A 48 -2.01 -4.09 -12.02
C VAL A 48 -1.45 -4.75 -13.28
N PRO A 49 -1.23 -6.09 -13.35
CA PRO A 49 -0.59 -6.69 -14.51
C PRO A 49 -1.49 -6.73 -15.75
N PHE A 50 -2.80 -6.74 -15.63
CA PHE A 50 -3.67 -6.86 -16.80
C PHE A 50 -4.32 -5.56 -17.27
N LEU A 51 -4.28 -4.48 -16.48
CA LEU A 51 -4.95 -3.22 -16.83
C LEU A 51 -4.55 -2.66 -18.20
N PRO A 52 -3.25 -2.57 -18.57
CA PRO A 52 -2.89 -2.06 -19.89
C PRO A 52 -3.41 -2.95 -21.03
N VAL A 53 -3.38 -4.27 -20.85
CA VAL A 53 -3.88 -5.23 -21.84
C VAL A 53 -5.42 -5.15 -21.92
N TYR A 54 -6.10 -4.96 -20.79
CA TYR A 54 -7.55 -4.75 -20.74
C TYR A 54 -7.98 -3.48 -21.50
N LEU A 55 -7.23 -2.39 -21.33
CA LEU A 55 -7.47 -1.14 -22.07
C LEU A 55 -7.32 -1.34 -23.59
N LEU A 56 -6.27 -2.09 -24.01
CA LEU A 56 -6.03 -2.37 -25.44
C LEU A 56 -7.07 -3.30 -26.06
N GLN A 57 -7.28 -4.48 -25.44
CA GLN A 57 -8.00 -5.58 -26.05
C GLN A 57 -9.51 -5.51 -25.82
N GLU A 58 -9.93 -5.05 -24.65
CA GLU A 58 -11.35 -5.04 -24.26
C GLU A 58 -12.00 -3.67 -24.39
N LEU A 59 -11.24 -2.59 -24.19
CA LEU A 59 -11.75 -1.22 -24.28
C LEU A 59 -11.26 -0.48 -25.53
N HIS A 60 -10.48 -1.17 -26.40
CA HIS A 60 -10.03 -0.69 -27.71
C HIS A 60 -9.30 0.66 -27.68
N VAL A 61 -8.54 0.92 -26.62
CA VAL A 61 -7.69 2.10 -26.52
C VAL A 61 -6.51 1.94 -27.49
N GLU A 62 -6.12 3.01 -28.19
CA GLU A 62 -4.97 3.00 -29.07
C GLU A 62 -3.65 2.71 -28.30
N SER A 63 -2.75 1.95 -28.93
CA SER A 63 -1.47 1.58 -28.32
C SER A 63 -0.62 2.78 -27.90
N SER A 64 -0.75 3.91 -28.58
CA SER A 64 -0.11 5.19 -28.27
C SER A 64 -0.59 5.79 -26.95
N GLU A 65 -1.85 5.56 -26.57
CA GLU A 65 -2.51 6.17 -25.41
C GLU A 65 -2.61 5.24 -24.20
N VAL A 66 -2.35 3.94 -24.37
CA VAL A 66 -2.53 2.92 -23.31
C VAL A 66 -1.77 3.25 -22.04
N ASN A 67 -0.53 3.72 -22.15
CA ASN A 67 0.28 4.08 -20.99
C ASN A 67 -0.32 5.26 -20.23
N PHE A 68 -0.80 6.28 -20.97
CA PHE A 68 -1.47 7.46 -20.39
C PHE A 68 -2.76 7.07 -19.67
N TRP A 69 -3.64 6.31 -20.31
CA TRP A 69 -4.89 5.83 -19.71
C TRP A 69 -4.63 4.96 -18.48
N SER A 70 -3.64 4.05 -18.54
CA SER A 70 -3.25 3.24 -17.40
C SER A 70 -2.79 4.10 -16.22
N GLY A 71 -1.92 5.07 -16.47
CA GLY A 71 -1.45 5.98 -15.45
C GLY A 71 -2.57 6.81 -14.83
N LEU A 72 -3.49 7.32 -15.66
CA LEU A 72 -4.64 8.11 -15.22
C LEU A 72 -5.59 7.29 -14.34
N VAL A 73 -5.94 6.07 -14.76
CA VAL A 73 -6.82 5.14 -14.03
C VAL A 73 -6.27 4.79 -12.64
N TYR A 74 -4.95 4.60 -12.52
CA TYR A 74 -4.33 4.41 -11.20
C TYR A 74 -4.35 5.68 -10.36
N SER A 75 -3.95 6.80 -10.94
CA SER A 75 -3.81 8.07 -10.22
C SER A 75 -5.12 8.57 -9.63
N VAL A 76 -6.22 8.49 -10.38
CA VAL A 76 -7.52 8.98 -9.90
C VAL A 76 -8.06 8.17 -8.73
N THR A 77 -7.69 6.88 -8.63
CA THR A 77 -8.08 6.04 -7.49
C THR A 77 -7.37 6.52 -6.20
N PHE A 78 -6.06 6.80 -6.27
CA PHE A 78 -5.33 7.37 -5.13
C PHE A 78 -5.82 8.77 -4.78
N LEU A 79 -6.11 9.60 -5.79
CA LEU A 79 -6.62 10.95 -5.58
C LEU A 79 -7.98 10.92 -4.84
N GLY A 80 -8.91 10.11 -5.31
CA GLY A 80 -10.21 9.92 -4.65
C GLY A 80 -10.06 9.44 -3.20
N ALA A 81 -9.17 8.45 -2.98
CA ALA A 81 -8.88 7.91 -1.66
C ALA A 81 -8.27 8.97 -0.72
N SER A 82 -7.32 9.78 -1.21
CA SER A 82 -6.67 10.80 -0.40
C SER A 82 -7.62 11.94 0.00
N ILE A 83 -8.51 12.35 -0.89
CA ILE A 83 -9.52 13.38 -0.61
C ILE A 83 -10.53 12.88 0.44
N MET A 84 -10.96 11.63 0.31
CA MET A 84 -12.03 11.08 1.17
C MET A 84 -11.51 10.48 2.48
N ALA A 85 -10.21 10.20 2.62
CA ALA A 85 -9.65 9.58 3.83
C ALA A 85 -9.98 10.34 5.13
N PRO A 86 -9.83 11.70 5.23
CA PRO A 86 -10.17 12.43 6.44
C PRO A 86 -11.67 12.40 6.75
N TYR A 87 -12.53 12.45 5.72
CA TYR A 87 -13.97 12.39 5.88
C TYR A 87 -14.41 11.04 6.43
N TRP A 88 -13.91 9.94 5.83
CA TRP A 88 -14.26 8.60 6.28
C TRP A 88 -13.65 8.25 7.64
N GLY A 89 -12.46 8.75 7.95
CA GLY A 89 -11.86 8.62 9.28
C GLY A 89 -12.74 9.26 10.36
N ALA A 90 -13.08 10.55 10.20
CA ALA A 90 -13.95 11.26 11.14
C ALA A 90 -15.36 10.61 11.24
N ARG A 91 -15.86 10.03 10.15
CA ARG A 91 -17.14 9.32 10.17
C ARG A 91 -17.04 7.98 10.89
N ALA A 92 -15.91 7.29 10.74
CA ALA A 92 -15.66 6.01 11.41
C ALA A 92 -15.63 6.16 12.94
N ASP A 93 -15.08 7.26 13.44
CA ASP A 93 -15.04 7.57 14.87
C ASP A 93 -16.45 7.84 15.44
N ARG A 94 -17.38 8.36 14.63
CA ARG A 94 -18.76 8.65 15.06
C ARG A 94 -19.73 7.49 14.90
N VAL A 95 -19.60 6.73 13.82
CA VAL A 95 -20.59 5.70 13.42
C VAL A 95 -20.12 4.30 13.80
N GLY A 96 -18.83 4.12 14.12
CA GLY A 96 -18.17 2.88 14.45
C GLY A 96 -17.38 2.29 13.28
N GLN A 97 -16.22 1.74 13.60
CA GLN A 97 -15.25 1.23 12.62
C GLN A 97 -15.80 0.04 11.81
N ARG A 98 -16.55 -0.85 12.47
CA ARG A 98 -17.18 -2.00 11.81
C ARG A 98 -18.14 -1.59 10.70
N ARG A 99 -19.02 -0.61 10.95
CA ARG A 99 -19.97 -0.11 9.95
C ARG A 99 -19.24 0.51 8.76
N MET A 100 -18.13 1.20 9.03
CA MET A 100 -17.31 1.81 7.97
C MET A 100 -16.55 0.77 7.16
N ALA A 101 -16.03 -0.29 7.78
CA ALA A 101 -15.42 -1.43 7.07
C ALA A 101 -16.44 -2.12 6.17
N ILE A 102 -17.65 -2.41 6.67
CA ILE A 102 -18.74 -3.04 5.91
C ILE A 102 -19.12 -2.17 4.70
N ARG A 103 -19.33 -0.87 4.91
CA ARG A 103 -19.64 0.09 3.84
C ARG A 103 -18.55 0.08 2.76
N ALA A 104 -17.28 0.18 3.17
CA ALA A 104 -16.17 0.20 2.24
C ALA A 104 -16.04 -1.13 1.48
N GLY A 105 -16.21 -2.26 2.17
CA GLY A 105 -16.09 -3.57 1.56
C GLY A 105 -17.16 -3.83 0.48
N PHE A 106 -18.45 -3.61 0.78
CA PHE A 106 -19.49 -3.72 -0.24
C PHE A 106 -19.36 -2.68 -1.35
N GLY A 107 -18.98 -1.45 -1.01
CA GLY A 107 -18.73 -0.42 -2.01
C GLY A 107 -17.59 -0.78 -2.96
N LEU A 108 -16.49 -1.32 -2.44
CA LEU A 108 -15.39 -1.82 -3.27
C LEU A 108 -15.84 -3.02 -4.12
N ALA A 109 -16.56 -4.00 -3.56
CA ALA A 109 -17.09 -5.12 -4.33
C ALA A 109 -17.97 -4.63 -5.50
N PHE A 110 -18.84 -3.65 -5.24
CA PHE A 110 -19.69 -3.06 -6.27
C PHE A 110 -18.89 -2.33 -7.36
N THR A 111 -17.84 -1.56 -6.98
CA THR A 111 -17.01 -0.87 -7.99
C THR A 111 -16.19 -1.85 -8.83
N TYR A 112 -15.73 -2.98 -8.28
CA TYR A 112 -15.09 -4.03 -9.06
C TYR A 112 -16.07 -4.72 -10.02
N TRP A 113 -17.30 -4.93 -9.59
CA TRP A 113 -18.34 -5.42 -10.48
C TRP A 113 -18.61 -4.45 -11.63
N LEU A 114 -18.73 -3.14 -11.36
CA LEU A 114 -18.86 -2.10 -12.39
C LEU A 114 -17.66 -2.08 -13.34
N ALA A 115 -16.44 -2.28 -12.84
CA ALA A 115 -15.25 -2.33 -13.69
C ALA A 115 -15.29 -3.50 -14.69
N GLY A 116 -15.86 -4.65 -14.29
CA GLY A 116 -16.04 -5.81 -15.17
C GLY A 116 -17.04 -5.59 -16.32
N ILE A 117 -18.04 -4.71 -16.14
CA ILE A 117 -19.02 -4.38 -17.18
C ILE A 117 -18.67 -3.12 -17.99
N SER A 118 -17.60 -2.42 -17.65
CA SER A 118 -17.17 -1.21 -18.37
C SER A 118 -16.89 -1.51 -19.84
N GLN A 119 -17.36 -0.64 -20.72
CA GLN A 119 -17.25 -0.78 -22.19
C GLN A 119 -16.38 0.31 -22.83
N SER A 120 -16.00 1.33 -22.07
CA SER A 120 -15.12 2.39 -22.52
C SER A 120 -14.10 2.79 -21.46
N PRO A 121 -12.94 3.37 -21.83
CA PRO A 121 -11.93 3.82 -20.87
C PRO A 121 -12.45 4.92 -19.94
N GLU A 122 -13.37 5.79 -20.41
CA GLU A 122 -13.98 6.83 -19.58
C GLU A 122 -14.91 6.23 -18.52
N GLN A 123 -15.68 5.18 -18.83
CA GLN A 123 -16.48 4.46 -17.86
C GLN A 123 -15.60 3.83 -16.78
N LEU A 124 -14.52 3.16 -17.21
CA LEU A 124 -13.54 2.59 -16.27
C LEU A 124 -12.92 3.67 -15.38
N LEU A 125 -12.57 4.83 -15.94
CA LEU A 125 -12.05 5.98 -15.20
C LEU A 125 -13.06 6.45 -14.15
N GLY A 126 -14.33 6.61 -14.52
CA GLY A 126 -15.41 6.98 -13.60
C GLY A 126 -15.56 5.96 -12.46
N VAL A 127 -15.51 4.67 -12.76
CA VAL A 127 -15.54 3.59 -11.77
C VAL A 127 -14.33 3.65 -10.83
N ARG A 128 -13.14 3.98 -11.34
CA ARG A 128 -11.92 4.12 -10.53
C ARG A 128 -11.95 5.35 -9.61
N ILE A 129 -12.52 6.46 -10.07
CA ILE A 129 -12.81 7.62 -9.20
C ILE A 129 -13.72 7.18 -8.06
N LEU A 130 -14.82 6.50 -8.38
CA LEU A 130 -15.77 5.98 -7.40
C LEU A 130 -15.10 5.00 -6.43
N THR A 131 -14.22 4.11 -6.90
CA THR A 131 -13.43 3.19 -6.07
C THR A 131 -12.60 3.97 -5.04
N GLY A 132 -11.91 5.03 -5.48
CA GLY A 132 -11.15 5.91 -4.59
C GLY A 132 -12.04 6.59 -3.55
N LEU A 133 -13.16 7.19 -3.98
CA LEU A 133 -14.09 7.88 -3.09
C LEU A 133 -14.71 6.97 -2.01
N ILE A 134 -14.95 5.70 -2.35
CA ILE A 134 -15.55 4.71 -1.44
C ILE A 134 -14.49 4.03 -0.55
N SER A 135 -13.22 4.09 -0.89
CA SER A 135 -12.14 3.40 -0.20
C SER A 135 -12.13 3.60 1.32
N GLY A 136 -11.31 2.83 2.03
CA GLY A 136 -11.17 2.95 3.48
C GLY A 136 -11.36 1.63 4.25
N PHE A 137 -11.49 0.50 3.57
CA PHE A 137 -11.66 -0.82 4.20
C PHE A 137 -10.45 -1.20 5.08
N VAL A 138 -9.23 -1.03 4.55
CA VAL A 138 -7.99 -1.38 5.28
C VAL A 138 -7.82 -0.54 6.55
N PRO A 139 -7.85 0.81 6.52
CA PRO A 139 -7.69 1.60 7.74
C PRO A 139 -8.82 1.36 8.75
N ALA A 140 -10.08 1.18 8.31
CA ALA A 140 -11.18 0.85 9.21
C ALA A 140 -10.98 -0.52 9.88
N SER A 141 -10.50 -1.52 9.12
CA SER A 141 -10.17 -2.85 9.65
C SER A 141 -9.01 -2.80 10.66
N MET A 142 -7.95 -2.04 10.36
CA MET A 142 -6.82 -1.83 11.27
C MET A 142 -7.27 -1.19 12.58
N SER A 143 -8.07 -0.12 12.51
CA SER A 143 -8.61 0.56 13.68
C SER A 143 -9.54 -0.35 14.51
N LEU A 144 -10.39 -1.16 13.83
CA LEU A 144 -11.27 -2.11 14.52
C LEU A 144 -10.48 -3.21 15.24
N VAL A 145 -9.39 -3.71 14.64
CA VAL A 145 -8.50 -4.67 15.30
C VAL A 145 -7.83 -4.03 16.51
N SER A 146 -7.29 -2.81 16.35
CA SER A 146 -6.62 -2.13 17.45
C SER A 146 -7.53 -1.86 18.65
N SER A 147 -8.82 -1.60 18.43
CA SER A 147 -9.79 -1.38 19.50
C SER A 147 -10.27 -2.67 20.20
N THR A 148 -10.06 -3.84 19.57
CA THR A 148 -10.51 -5.13 20.13
C THR A 148 -9.39 -5.96 20.76
N LEU A 149 -8.13 -5.65 20.46
CA LEU A 149 -6.97 -6.37 20.98
C LEU A 149 -6.65 -5.98 22.42
N PRO A 150 -6.27 -6.94 23.29
CA PRO A 150 -5.66 -6.66 24.58
C PRO A 150 -4.33 -5.87 24.39
N GLU A 151 -4.03 -4.93 25.27
CA GLU A 151 -2.80 -4.12 25.22
C GLU A 151 -1.52 -4.98 25.13
N SER A 152 -1.48 -6.09 25.88
CA SER A 152 -0.36 -7.04 25.87
C SER A 152 -0.10 -7.69 24.52
N ARG A 153 -1.08 -7.71 23.59
CA ARG A 153 -1.00 -8.32 22.28
C ARG A 153 -1.13 -7.33 21.11
N MET A 154 -1.22 -6.03 21.42
CA MET A 154 -1.40 -4.98 20.41
C MET A 154 -0.33 -5.04 19.30
N GLY A 155 0.95 -5.07 19.67
CA GLY A 155 2.05 -5.11 18.69
C GLY A 155 2.03 -6.36 17.81
N TRP A 156 1.76 -7.53 18.41
CA TRP A 156 1.66 -8.78 17.65
C TRP A 156 0.46 -8.78 16.69
N GLY A 157 -0.72 -8.36 17.15
CA GLY A 157 -1.92 -8.35 16.32
C GLY A 157 -1.85 -7.37 15.16
N MET A 158 -1.32 -6.16 15.42
CA MET A 158 -1.09 -5.17 14.36
C MET A 158 -0.03 -5.65 13.36
N GLY A 159 1.03 -6.32 13.84
CA GLY A 159 2.02 -6.97 12.98
C GLY A 159 1.38 -8.04 12.09
N LEU A 160 0.49 -8.87 12.63
CA LEU A 160 -0.25 -9.87 11.87
C LEU A 160 -1.15 -9.22 10.80
N MET A 161 -1.83 -8.12 11.11
CA MET A 161 -2.61 -7.38 10.10
C MET A 161 -1.74 -6.83 8.97
N GLN A 162 -0.51 -6.40 9.26
CA GLN A 162 0.44 -5.98 8.22
C GLN A 162 0.85 -7.15 7.31
N THR A 163 0.88 -8.39 7.81
CA THR A 163 1.11 -9.54 6.93
C THR A 163 -0.04 -9.76 5.95
N ALA A 164 -1.29 -9.43 6.31
CA ALA A 164 -2.42 -9.48 5.37
C ALA A 164 -2.24 -8.47 4.23
N VAL A 165 -1.86 -7.22 4.55
CA VAL A 165 -1.56 -6.19 3.54
C VAL A 165 -0.44 -6.64 2.61
N ALA A 166 0.68 -7.09 3.18
CA ALA A 166 1.85 -7.52 2.42
C ALA A 166 1.53 -8.73 1.53
N SER A 167 0.91 -9.77 2.10
CA SER A 167 0.56 -10.99 1.36
C SER A 167 -0.43 -10.70 0.24
N GLY A 168 -1.47 -9.89 0.49
CA GLY A 168 -2.43 -9.47 -0.53
C GLY A 168 -1.77 -8.68 -1.66
N SER A 169 -0.88 -7.75 -1.31
CA SER A 169 -0.16 -6.93 -2.30
C SER A 169 0.82 -7.74 -3.16
N ILE A 170 1.36 -8.83 -2.64
CA ILE A 170 2.31 -9.69 -3.35
C ILE A 170 1.59 -10.74 -4.18
N LEU A 171 0.61 -11.42 -3.60
CA LEU A 171 -0.11 -12.49 -4.29
C LEU A 171 -1.13 -11.94 -5.28
N GLY A 172 -1.64 -10.71 -5.07
CA GLY A 172 -2.60 -10.09 -5.95
C GLY A 172 -2.18 -10.05 -7.42
N PRO A 173 -1.01 -9.48 -7.77
CA PRO A 173 -0.56 -9.44 -9.17
C PRO A 173 -0.41 -10.82 -9.80
N MET A 174 0.08 -11.80 -9.06
CA MET A 174 0.17 -13.19 -9.52
C MET A 174 -1.23 -13.78 -9.76
N MET A 175 -2.15 -13.60 -8.81
CA MET A 175 -3.56 -14.02 -8.96
C MET A 175 -4.20 -13.33 -10.18
N GLY A 176 -3.95 -12.04 -10.36
CA GLY A 176 -4.44 -11.28 -11.51
C GLY A 176 -3.93 -11.83 -12.84
N GLY A 177 -2.65 -12.16 -12.91
CA GLY A 177 -2.03 -12.77 -14.08
C GLY A 177 -2.63 -14.14 -14.43
N TYR A 178 -2.84 -15.01 -13.43
CA TYR A 178 -3.43 -16.34 -13.65
C TYR A 178 -4.93 -16.27 -13.93
N PHE A 179 -5.70 -15.50 -13.16
CA PHE A 179 -7.15 -15.41 -13.34
C PHE A 179 -7.52 -14.77 -14.68
N SER A 180 -6.80 -13.72 -15.09
CA SER A 180 -7.05 -13.10 -16.39
C SER A 180 -6.80 -14.06 -17.56
N SER A 181 -5.85 -15.00 -17.41
CA SER A 181 -5.57 -15.97 -18.45
C SER A 181 -6.49 -17.20 -18.44
N TRP A 182 -7.05 -17.60 -17.27
CA TRP A 182 -7.95 -18.73 -17.18
C TRP A 182 -9.41 -18.34 -17.48
N PHE A 183 -9.81 -17.18 -17.03
CA PHE A 183 -11.20 -16.72 -17.07
C PHE A 183 -11.43 -15.50 -17.94
N GLY A 184 -10.35 -14.88 -18.45
CA GLY A 184 -10.41 -13.59 -19.10
C GLY A 184 -10.40 -12.40 -18.13
N MET A 185 -10.06 -11.23 -18.65
CA MET A 185 -9.84 -10.05 -17.81
C MET A 185 -11.13 -9.51 -17.17
N ARG A 186 -12.25 -9.55 -17.89
CA ARG A 186 -13.57 -9.12 -17.35
C ARG A 186 -14.02 -9.98 -16.19
N LEU A 187 -13.89 -11.31 -16.33
CA LEU A 187 -14.32 -12.24 -15.29
C LEU A 187 -13.41 -12.13 -14.05
N SER A 188 -12.15 -11.75 -14.22
CA SER A 188 -11.23 -11.48 -13.11
C SER A 188 -11.73 -10.34 -12.20
N PHE A 189 -12.34 -9.29 -12.77
CA PHE A 189 -13.01 -8.25 -11.98
C PHE A 189 -14.20 -8.79 -11.18
N PHE A 190 -15.00 -9.68 -11.77
CA PHE A 190 -16.13 -10.29 -11.05
C PHE A 190 -15.66 -11.23 -9.94
N VAL A 191 -14.58 -12.00 -10.17
CA VAL A 191 -13.96 -12.83 -9.12
C VAL A 191 -13.48 -11.95 -7.95
N ALA A 192 -12.80 -10.84 -8.25
CA ALA A 192 -12.37 -9.89 -7.22
C ALA A 192 -13.57 -9.30 -6.46
N SER A 193 -14.65 -8.93 -7.16
CA SER A 193 -15.90 -8.45 -6.57
C SER A 193 -16.50 -9.49 -5.63
N CYS A 194 -16.62 -10.74 -6.06
CA CYS A 194 -17.14 -11.83 -5.24
C CYS A 194 -16.27 -12.07 -3.99
N CYS A 195 -14.96 -12.12 -4.13
CA CYS A 195 -14.04 -12.30 -2.99
C CYS A 195 -14.21 -11.18 -1.96
N LEU A 196 -14.26 -9.91 -2.41
CA LEU A 196 -14.50 -8.75 -1.54
C LEU A 196 -15.88 -8.80 -0.89
N GLY A 197 -16.91 -9.16 -1.66
CA GLY A 197 -18.27 -9.32 -1.17
C GLY A 197 -18.36 -10.39 -0.08
N LEU A 198 -17.80 -11.58 -0.34
CA LEU A 198 -17.77 -12.68 0.63
C LEU A 198 -16.97 -12.30 1.88
N ALA A 199 -15.79 -11.70 1.73
CA ALA A 199 -15.00 -11.22 2.85
C ALA A 199 -15.79 -10.20 3.70
N THR A 200 -16.55 -9.31 3.04
CA THR A 200 -17.38 -8.32 3.74
C THR A 200 -18.58 -8.99 4.44
N VAL A 201 -19.21 -9.99 3.84
CA VAL A 201 -20.25 -10.78 4.49
C VAL A 201 -19.70 -11.48 5.73
N MET A 202 -18.48 -12.04 5.68
CA MET A 202 -17.82 -12.59 6.87
C MET A 202 -17.65 -11.54 7.97
N VAL A 203 -17.29 -10.31 7.62
CA VAL A 203 -17.21 -9.20 8.58
C VAL A 203 -18.59 -8.90 9.20
N VAL A 204 -19.66 -8.92 8.38
CA VAL A 204 -21.04 -8.72 8.88
C VAL A 204 -21.45 -9.81 9.86
N LEU A 205 -21.14 -11.07 9.56
CA LEU A 205 -21.61 -12.22 10.34
C LEU A 205 -20.78 -12.47 11.61
N PHE A 206 -19.46 -12.31 11.53
CA PHE A 206 -18.55 -12.81 12.57
C PHE A 206 -17.85 -11.72 13.38
N VAL A 207 -17.72 -10.49 12.85
CA VAL A 207 -17.02 -9.40 13.54
C VAL A 207 -18.02 -8.64 14.42
N ARG A 208 -17.66 -8.41 15.68
CA ARG A 208 -18.44 -7.59 16.61
C ARG A 208 -17.70 -6.30 16.92
N ASP A 209 -18.45 -5.22 17.04
CA ASP A 209 -17.93 -3.89 17.39
C ASP A 209 -17.78 -3.77 18.92
N VAL A 210 -16.78 -3.03 19.36
CA VAL A 210 -16.67 -2.63 20.78
C VAL A 210 -17.45 -1.33 20.93
N PRO A 211 -18.33 -1.22 21.95
CA PRO A 211 -19.00 0.04 22.22
C PRO A 211 -17.97 1.16 22.42
N HIS A 212 -18.00 2.18 21.56
CA HIS A 212 -17.14 3.35 21.71
C HIS A 212 -17.63 4.18 22.89
N SER A 213 -16.77 4.43 23.88
CA SER A 213 -16.98 5.50 24.85
C SER A 213 -16.81 6.84 24.11
N GLN A 214 -17.88 7.63 24.05
CA GLN A 214 -17.92 8.92 23.31
C GLN A 214 -17.03 10.02 23.91
N GLU A 215 -16.21 9.75 24.92
CA GLU A 215 -15.56 10.79 25.72
C GLU A 215 -14.17 11.24 25.21
N GLU A 216 -13.51 10.58 24.26
CA GLU A 216 -12.09 10.85 24.00
C GLU A 216 -11.73 11.67 22.76
N GLN A 217 -12.68 12.14 21.92
CA GLN A 217 -12.24 12.83 20.70
C GLN A 217 -12.95 14.15 20.42
N LYS A 218 -12.59 15.19 21.18
CA LYS A 218 -12.81 16.60 20.80
C LYS A 218 -11.55 17.30 20.27
N THR A 219 -10.57 16.58 19.78
CA THR A 219 -9.44 17.25 19.13
C THR A 219 -9.87 17.64 17.71
N LYS A 220 -10.19 18.92 17.52
CA LYS A 220 -10.40 19.48 16.18
C LYS A 220 -9.07 19.35 15.43
N ILE A 221 -9.02 18.42 14.47
CA ILE A 221 -7.90 18.30 13.55
C ILE A 221 -7.92 19.52 12.65
N ASN A 222 -7.03 20.46 12.89
CA ASN A 222 -6.86 21.63 12.05
C ASN A 222 -5.71 21.33 11.07
N LEU A 223 -6.02 20.52 10.02
CA LEU A 223 -5.05 20.02 9.04
C LEU A 223 -4.12 21.13 8.51
N TRP A 224 -4.63 22.34 8.37
CA TRP A 224 -3.85 23.48 7.85
C TRP A 224 -2.82 23.99 8.86
N GLN A 225 -3.20 24.13 10.12
CA GLN A 225 -2.25 24.50 11.18
C GLN A 225 -1.23 23.41 11.43
N ASP A 226 -1.66 22.14 11.49
CA ASP A 226 -0.79 20.99 11.65
C ASP A 226 0.22 20.88 10.50
N LEU A 227 -0.19 21.20 9.27
CA LEU A 227 0.69 21.26 8.10
C LEU A 227 1.69 22.41 8.20
N GLN A 228 1.26 23.60 8.60
CA GLN A 228 2.16 24.76 8.78
C GLN A 228 3.19 24.53 9.88
N GLU A 229 2.82 24.00 11.03
CA GLU A 229 3.75 23.64 12.09
C GLU A 229 4.77 22.58 11.62
N SER A 230 4.30 21.60 10.85
CA SER A 230 5.12 20.52 10.33
C SER A 230 6.11 20.97 9.26
N LEU A 231 5.78 21.97 8.45
CA LEU A 231 6.68 22.57 7.47
C LEU A 231 7.85 23.31 8.11
N HIS A 232 7.72 23.74 9.36
CA HIS A 232 8.83 24.34 10.13
C HIS A 232 9.78 23.29 10.71
N ASN A 233 9.33 22.04 10.89
CA ASN A 233 10.18 20.96 11.34
C ASN A 233 10.96 20.35 10.16
N LYS A 234 12.22 20.78 9.98
CA LYS A 234 13.11 20.30 8.91
C LYS A 234 13.32 18.77 8.92
N GLY A 235 13.22 18.13 10.08
CA GLY A 235 13.32 16.67 10.22
C GLY A 235 12.11 15.96 9.62
N LEU A 236 10.92 16.44 9.96
CA LEU A 236 9.66 15.89 9.47
C LEU A 236 9.49 16.13 7.97
N LEU A 237 9.82 17.34 7.49
CA LEU A 237 9.79 17.67 6.07
C LEU A 237 10.72 16.75 5.25
N TYR A 238 11.93 16.47 5.76
CA TYR A 238 12.83 15.50 5.16
C TYR A 238 12.19 14.10 5.04
N VAL A 239 11.59 13.61 6.12
CA VAL A 239 10.93 12.29 6.13
C VAL A 239 9.76 12.24 5.14
N MET A 240 8.91 13.27 5.12
CA MET A 240 7.80 13.39 4.16
C MET A 240 8.30 13.38 2.71
N THR A 241 9.37 14.13 2.42
CA THR A 241 9.99 14.15 1.08
C THR A 241 10.54 12.79 0.68
N MET A 242 11.20 12.07 1.60
CA MET A 242 11.70 10.72 1.32
C MET A 242 10.56 9.74 1.02
N PHE A 243 9.50 9.74 1.83
CA PHE A 243 8.33 8.90 1.56
C PHE A 243 7.66 9.23 0.22
N PHE A 244 7.50 10.52 -0.09
CA PHE A 244 6.96 10.96 -1.37
C PHE A 244 7.82 10.45 -2.55
N LEU A 245 9.14 10.66 -2.51
CA LEU A 245 10.03 10.24 -3.59
C LEU A 245 10.07 8.72 -3.76
N ILE A 246 10.15 7.96 -2.66
CA ILE A 246 10.11 6.49 -2.69
C ILE A 246 8.81 6.01 -3.31
N GLN A 247 7.68 6.61 -2.92
CA GLN A 247 6.36 6.25 -3.45
C GLN A 247 6.24 6.59 -4.93
N VAL A 248 6.68 7.77 -5.37
CA VAL A 248 6.71 8.13 -6.79
C VAL A 248 7.55 7.13 -7.59
N CYS A 249 8.78 6.83 -7.15
CA CYS A 249 9.66 5.88 -7.84
C CYS A 249 9.07 4.46 -7.90
N THR A 250 8.32 4.05 -6.88
CA THR A 250 7.67 2.74 -6.87
C THR A 250 6.44 2.70 -7.78
N MET A 251 5.65 3.78 -7.81
CA MET A 251 4.37 3.82 -8.50
C MET A 251 4.48 4.22 -9.98
N ILE A 252 5.53 4.93 -10.38
CA ILE A 252 5.74 5.39 -11.77
C ILE A 252 5.84 4.22 -12.75
N ILE A 253 6.34 3.08 -12.30
CA ILE A 253 6.59 1.91 -13.14
C ILE A 253 5.32 1.05 -13.28
N GLN A 254 4.37 1.13 -12.35
CA GLN A 254 3.20 0.25 -12.33
C GLN A 254 2.41 0.20 -13.65
N PRO A 255 2.06 1.32 -14.29
CA PRO A 255 1.33 1.28 -15.56
C PRO A 255 2.16 0.76 -16.74
N LEU A 256 3.49 0.70 -16.61
CA LEU A 256 4.42 0.45 -17.70
C LEU A 256 4.94 -0.98 -17.76
N VAL A 257 5.00 -1.70 -16.63
CA VAL A 257 5.67 -3.02 -16.54
C VAL A 257 5.10 -4.01 -17.56
N THR A 258 3.78 -4.10 -17.67
CA THR A 258 3.14 -5.08 -18.56
C THR A 258 3.45 -4.80 -20.03
N MET A 259 3.44 -3.53 -20.44
CA MET A 259 3.82 -3.12 -21.78
C MET A 259 5.31 -3.36 -22.06
N TYR A 260 6.16 -3.16 -21.05
CA TYR A 260 7.58 -3.46 -21.16
C TYR A 260 7.86 -4.96 -21.26
N VAL A 261 7.16 -5.77 -20.47
CA VAL A 261 7.22 -7.24 -20.54
C VAL A 261 6.76 -7.72 -21.94
N SER A 262 5.68 -7.15 -22.48
CA SER A 262 5.24 -7.42 -23.85
C SER A 262 6.32 -7.11 -24.88
N HIS A 263 6.99 -5.97 -24.75
CA HIS A 263 8.10 -5.60 -25.63
C HIS A 263 9.27 -6.58 -25.55
N LEU A 264 9.65 -7.01 -24.33
CA LEU A 264 10.72 -7.99 -24.12
C LEU A 264 10.37 -9.39 -24.63
N MET A 265 9.09 -9.78 -24.58
CA MET A 265 8.60 -11.07 -25.06
C MET A 265 8.30 -11.08 -26.57
N GLY A 266 8.23 -9.90 -27.22
CA GLY A 266 7.87 -9.75 -28.62
C GLY A 266 6.44 -10.19 -28.96
N ARG A 267 5.54 -10.25 -27.98
CA ARG A 267 4.15 -10.69 -28.13
C ARG A 267 3.22 -9.96 -27.15
N MET A 268 1.91 -10.02 -27.45
CA MET A 268 0.86 -9.38 -26.65
C MET A 268 -0.28 -10.40 -26.43
N ASP A 269 -0.02 -11.38 -25.60
CA ASP A 269 -0.96 -12.44 -25.26
C ASP A 269 -1.11 -12.60 -23.73
N GLU A 270 -1.92 -13.53 -23.29
CA GLU A 270 -2.15 -13.83 -21.88
C GLU A 270 -0.88 -14.21 -21.12
N SER A 271 0.15 -14.73 -21.80
CA SER A 271 1.43 -15.09 -21.19
C SER A 271 2.19 -13.86 -20.69
N VAL A 272 2.02 -12.71 -21.34
CA VAL A 272 2.58 -11.41 -20.93
C VAL A 272 2.01 -10.98 -19.59
N VAL A 273 0.69 -11.12 -19.42
CA VAL A 273 0.02 -10.73 -18.16
C VAL A 273 0.47 -11.64 -17.01
N LYS A 274 0.60 -12.97 -17.26
CA LYS A 274 1.17 -13.90 -16.27
C LYS A 274 2.58 -13.52 -15.86
N ALA A 275 3.42 -13.26 -16.85
CA ALA A 275 4.82 -12.92 -16.62
C ALA A 275 4.95 -11.60 -15.84
N ALA A 276 4.19 -10.57 -16.20
CA ALA A 276 4.13 -9.30 -15.47
C ALA A 276 3.68 -9.51 -14.01
N GLY A 277 2.62 -10.32 -13.80
CA GLY A 277 2.13 -10.66 -12.46
C GLY A 277 3.20 -11.34 -11.60
N ILE A 278 3.96 -12.29 -12.17
CA ILE A 278 5.07 -12.96 -11.48
C ILE A 278 6.17 -11.95 -11.14
N ILE A 279 6.56 -11.08 -12.06
CA ILE A 279 7.62 -10.08 -11.84
C ILE A 279 7.24 -9.11 -10.72
N PHE A 280 6.00 -8.62 -10.69
CA PHE A 280 5.51 -7.80 -9.58
C PHE A 280 5.57 -8.54 -8.25
N SER A 281 5.16 -9.81 -8.23
CA SER A 281 5.19 -10.64 -7.03
C SER A 281 6.61 -10.94 -6.55
N LEU A 282 7.56 -11.17 -7.46
CA LEU A 282 8.97 -11.38 -7.13
C LEU A 282 9.58 -10.18 -6.39
N ALA A 283 9.31 -8.95 -6.85
CA ALA A 283 9.75 -7.74 -6.17
C ALA A 283 9.15 -7.63 -4.75
N GLY A 284 7.89 -8.01 -4.59
CA GLY A 284 7.23 -8.05 -3.29
C GLY A 284 7.79 -9.12 -2.35
N ILE A 285 8.06 -10.34 -2.86
CA ILE A 285 8.69 -11.42 -2.09
C ILE A 285 10.07 -10.99 -1.60
N ALA A 286 10.88 -10.38 -2.49
CA ALA A 286 12.16 -9.80 -2.12
C ALA A 286 12.02 -8.81 -0.95
N GLY A 287 10.95 -8.02 -0.97
CA GLY A 287 10.62 -7.07 0.10
C GLY A 287 10.38 -7.71 1.46
N ILE A 288 9.58 -8.79 1.52
CA ILE A 288 9.33 -9.52 2.78
C ILE A 288 10.64 -10.08 3.36
N ILE A 289 11.49 -10.65 2.52
CA ILE A 289 12.76 -11.25 2.95
C ILE A 289 13.71 -10.18 3.49
N ALA A 290 13.81 -9.05 2.80
CA ALA A 290 14.83 -8.04 3.06
C ALA A 290 14.43 -7.00 4.11
N ALA A 291 13.15 -6.68 4.29
CA ALA A 291 12.71 -5.62 5.19
C ALA A 291 13.14 -5.83 6.66
N PRO A 292 13.01 -7.04 7.27
CA PRO A 292 13.49 -7.30 8.63
C PRO A 292 15.00 -7.17 8.75
N PHE A 293 15.76 -7.61 7.74
CA PHE A 293 17.21 -7.49 7.70
C PHE A 293 17.65 -6.03 7.72
N TRP A 294 17.09 -5.20 6.84
CA TRP A 294 17.42 -3.78 6.77
C TRP A 294 16.95 -2.99 7.99
N GLY A 295 15.80 -3.35 8.57
CA GLY A 295 15.33 -2.77 9.83
C GLY A 295 16.31 -3.02 10.98
N LYS A 296 16.79 -4.26 11.14
CA LYS A 296 17.80 -4.63 12.13
C LYS A 296 19.14 -3.92 11.87
N ARG A 297 19.57 -3.83 10.63
CA ARG A 297 20.79 -3.07 10.27
C ARG A 297 20.64 -1.58 10.54
N GLY A 298 19.45 -1.01 10.35
CA GLY A 298 19.14 0.38 10.70
C GLY A 298 19.33 0.66 12.19
N GLN A 299 18.88 -0.24 13.06
CA GLN A 299 19.12 -0.14 14.52
C GLN A 299 20.61 -0.18 14.89
N GLN A 300 21.42 -0.99 14.20
CA GLN A 300 22.84 -1.18 14.50
C GLN A 300 23.73 -0.06 13.95
N LEU A 301 23.50 0.37 12.71
CA LEU A 301 24.38 1.28 11.95
C LEU A 301 23.84 2.71 11.89
N GLY A 302 22.60 2.92 12.31
CA GLY A 302 21.84 4.17 12.21
C GLY A 302 20.94 4.19 10.98
N TYR A 303 19.67 4.53 11.20
CA TYR A 303 18.61 4.49 10.18
C TYR A 303 18.92 5.34 8.95
N THR A 304 19.49 6.52 9.14
CA THR A 304 19.85 7.43 8.05
C THR A 304 20.99 6.89 7.16
N LYS A 305 21.99 6.24 7.75
CA LYS A 305 23.10 5.63 7.00
C LYS A 305 22.62 4.46 6.16
N VAL A 306 21.79 3.59 6.75
CA VAL A 306 21.21 2.45 6.02
C VAL A 306 20.25 2.93 4.94
N LEU A 307 19.42 3.95 5.20
CA LEU A 307 18.57 4.58 4.19
C LEU A 307 19.38 5.09 2.99
N CYS A 308 20.44 5.82 3.26
CA CYS A 308 21.36 6.31 2.23
C CYS A 308 21.91 5.16 1.36
N PHE A 309 22.41 4.10 2.00
CA PHE A 309 22.97 2.94 1.33
C PHE A 309 21.95 2.22 0.44
N VAL A 310 20.75 1.93 0.98
CA VAL A 310 19.70 1.21 0.21
C VAL A 310 19.19 2.04 -0.97
N LEU A 311 19.09 3.36 -0.84
CA LEU A 311 18.70 4.25 -1.93
C LEU A 311 19.77 4.28 -3.03
N PHE A 312 21.06 4.33 -2.69
CA PHE A 312 22.14 4.24 -3.66
C PHE A 312 22.15 2.91 -4.40
N CYS A 313 22.04 1.79 -3.67
CA CYS A 313 22.00 0.48 -4.29
C CYS A 313 20.76 0.30 -5.19
N ALA A 314 19.57 0.66 -4.71
CA ALA A 314 18.36 0.59 -5.50
C ALA A 314 18.43 1.48 -6.75
N GLY A 315 18.97 2.70 -6.62
CA GLY A 315 19.21 3.61 -7.75
C GLY A 315 20.17 3.03 -8.78
N ALA A 316 21.32 2.52 -8.34
CA ALA A 316 22.30 1.89 -9.23
C ALA A 316 21.74 0.67 -9.96
N ILE A 317 20.98 -0.19 -9.26
CA ILE A 317 20.33 -1.35 -9.85
C ILE A 317 19.29 -0.93 -10.90
N ASN A 318 18.53 0.14 -10.63
CA ASN A 318 17.59 0.69 -11.61
C ASN A 318 18.29 1.22 -12.87
N LEU A 319 19.50 1.81 -12.75
CA LEU A 319 20.28 2.20 -13.92
C LEU A 319 20.71 1.00 -14.76
N CYS A 320 21.03 -0.14 -14.13
CA CYS A 320 21.39 -1.36 -14.84
C CYS A 320 20.25 -1.92 -15.71
N GLN A 321 19.01 -1.52 -15.46
CA GLN A 321 17.85 -1.97 -16.26
C GLN A 321 17.87 -1.47 -17.72
N ILE A 322 18.70 -0.48 -18.05
CA ILE A 322 18.89 -0.03 -19.44
C ILE A 322 19.49 -1.13 -20.33
N PHE A 323 20.25 -2.07 -19.74
CA PHE A 323 20.94 -3.16 -20.44
C PHE A 323 20.09 -4.42 -20.57
N VAL A 324 18.88 -4.44 -20.03
CA VAL A 324 17.98 -5.59 -20.07
C VAL A 324 17.53 -5.87 -21.51
N GLN A 325 17.69 -7.12 -21.93
CA GLN A 325 17.34 -7.60 -23.27
C GLN A 325 16.28 -8.70 -23.25
N ASP A 326 16.11 -9.40 -22.13
CA ASP A 326 15.14 -10.48 -21.97
C ASP A 326 14.40 -10.40 -20.63
N ILE A 327 13.31 -11.17 -20.56
CA ILE A 327 12.40 -11.17 -19.41
C ILE A 327 13.05 -11.71 -18.12
N TRP A 328 13.98 -12.67 -18.24
CA TRP A 328 14.62 -13.28 -17.06
C TRP A 328 15.61 -12.33 -16.42
N GLN A 329 16.35 -11.58 -17.25
CA GLN A 329 17.20 -10.48 -16.77
C GLN A 329 16.37 -9.43 -16.06
N PHE A 330 15.22 -9.04 -16.65
CA PHE A 330 14.32 -8.08 -16.03
C PHE A 330 13.80 -8.58 -14.68
N ALA A 331 13.30 -9.82 -14.61
CA ALA A 331 12.81 -10.44 -13.38
C ALA A 331 13.90 -10.51 -12.30
N GLY A 332 15.12 -10.91 -12.66
CA GLY A 332 16.26 -10.98 -11.74
C GLY A 332 16.66 -9.61 -11.19
N ILE A 333 16.75 -8.60 -12.06
CA ILE A 333 17.09 -7.23 -11.63
C ILE A 333 15.97 -6.64 -10.76
N GLN A 334 14.70 -6.88 -11.09
CA GLN A 334 13.57 -6.43 -10.28
C GLN A 334 13.55 -7.10 -8.90
N PHE A 335 13.91 -8.38 -8.81
CA PHE A 335 14.06 -9.05 -7.52
C PHE A 335 15.17 -8.40 -6.68
N VAL A 336 16.35 -8.18 -7.26
CA VAL A 336 17.47 -7.52 -6.56
C VAL A 336 17.13 -6.08 -6.18
N TYR A 337 16.47 -5.33 -7.06
CA TYR A 337 15.95 -4.00 -6.76
C TYR A 337 15.01 -4.01 -5.55
N GLY A 338 14.08 -4.98 -5.51
CA GLY A 338 13.15 -5.17 -4.40
C GLY A 338 13.86 -5.46 -3.07
N LEU A 339 14.94 -6.25 -3.07
CA LEU A 339 15.74 -6.54 -1.86
C LEU A 339 16.32 -5.26 -1.22
N PHE A 340 16.79 -4.32 -2.03
CA PHE A 340 17.36 -3.07 -1.49
C PHE A 340 16.28 -2.06 -1.16
N LEU A 341 15.31 -1.83 -2.06
CA LEU A 341 14.28 -0.83 -1.84
C LEU A 341 13.42 -1.11 -0.61
N ALA A 342 13.22 -2.40 -0.27
CA ALA A 342 12.50 -2.82 0.93
C ALA A 342 13.10 -2.27 2.24
N GLY A 343 14.38 -1.91 2.23
CA GLY A 343 15.04 -1.27 3.36
C GLY A 343 14.66 0.21 3.55
N ALA A 344 14.10 0.86 2.54
CA ALA A 344 13.83 2.29 2.61
C ALA A 344 12.70 2.61 3.62
N VAL A 345 11.53 1.98 3.47
CA VAL A 345 10.34 2.27 4.29
C VAL A 345 10.57 2.07 5.80
N PRO A 346 11.11 0.93 6.29
CA PRO A 346 11.33 0.75 7.73
C PRO A 346 12.33 1.77 8.31
N ASN A 347 13.38 2.12 7.56
CA ASN A 347 14.36 3.09 8.04
C ASN A 347 13.82 4.52 8.03
N VAL A 348 12.99 4.91 7.06
CA VAL A 348 12.32 6.22 7.07
C VAL A 348 11.28 6.30 8.18
N ASN A 349 10.50 5.23 8.45
CA ASN A 349 9.57 5.16 9.58
C ASN A 349 10.28 5.28 10.93
N ALA A 350 11.40 4.57 11.11
CA ALA A 350 12.18 4.69 12.33
C ALA A 350 12.74 6.11 12.50
N ARG A 351 13.20 6.74 11.41
CA ARG A 351 13.64 8.13 11.42
C ARG A 351 12.49 9.10 11.75
N LEU A 352 11.27 8.84 11.29
CA LEU A 352 10.09 9.61 11.67
C LEU A 352 9.91 9.64 13.19
N VAL A 353 10.00 8.48 13.83
CA VAL A 353 9.87 8.37 15.28
C VAL A 353 10.97 9.12 16.03
N GLU A 354 12.21 9.13 15.51
CA GLU A 354 13.34 9.87 16.09
C GLU A 354 13.18 11.41 16.00
N VAL A 355 12.60 11.92 14.92
CA VAL A 355 12.49 13.38 14.70
C VAL A 355 11.20 13.98 15.19
N THR A 356 10.31 13.16 15.76
CA THR A 356 8.97 13.59 16.19
C THR A 356 8.79 13.35 17.67
N ASP A 357 8.31 14.36 18.39
CA ASP A 357 7.96 14.24 19.80
C ASP A 357 6.86 13.18 20.00
N PRO A 358 6.90 12.40 21.10
CA PRO A 358 5.92 11.36 21.39
C PRO A 358 4.46 11.82 21.27
N SER A 359 4.15 13.04 21.72
CA SER A 359 2.81 13.65 21.67
C SER A 359 2.32 13.98 20.26
N MET A 360 3.23 14.16 19.31
CA MET A 360 2.95 14.56 17.91
C MET A 360 3.04 13.41 16.91
N ARG A 361 3.42 12.20 17.36
CA ARG A 361 3.63 11.04 16.44
C ARG A 361 2.42 10.72 15.58
N GLY A 362 1.22 10.72 16.16
CA GLY A 362 -0.01 10.45 15.41
C GLY A 362 -0.21 11.42 14.24
N LYS A 363 -0.02 12.73 14.49
CA LYS A 363 -0.09 13.76 13.45
C LYS A 363 1.00 13.58 12.39
N ALA A 364 2.23 13.30 12.81
CA ALA A 364 3.37 13.10 11.92
C ALA A 364 3.17 11.89 11.00
N PHE A 365 2.67 10.76 11.52
CA PHE A 365 2.30 9.59 10.69
C PHE A 365 1.18 9.92 9.70
N GLY A 366 0.19 10.72 10.09
CA GLY A 366 -0.87 11.20 9.20
C GLY A 366 -0.33 12.01 8.02
N LEU A 367 0.58 12.96 8.29
CA LEU A 367 1.22 13.80 7.25
C LEU A 367 2.10 12.99 6.31
N VAL A 368 2.87 12.04 6.84
CA VAL A 368 3.67 11.11 6.04
C VAL A 368 2.78 10.23 5.15
N THR A 369 1.66 9.73 5.67
CA THR A 369 0.69 8.99 4.87
C THR A 369 0.12 9.85 3.74
N SER A 370 -0.17 11.13 4.01
CA SER A 370 -0.59 12.07 2.97
C SER A 370 0.48 12.24 1.89
N ALA A 371 1.76 12.39 2.27
CA ALA A 371 2.86 12.49 1.33
C ALA A 371 2.99 11.22 0.47
N GLN A 372 2.82 10.03 1.05
CA GLN A 372 2.76 8.76 0.31
C GLN A 372 1.59 8.73 -0.68
N GLN A 373 0.39 9.15 -0.26
CA GLN A 373 -0.79 9.17 -1.13
C GLN A 373 -0.59 10.13 -2.32
N PHE A 374 0.02 11.29 -2.09
CA PHE A 374 0.41 12.20 -3.19
C PHE A 374 1.41 11.56 -4.14
N GLY A 375 2.40 10.82 -3.63
CA GLY A 375 3.30 10.01 -4.45
C GLY A 375 2.55 8.95 -5.27
N GLY A 376 1.53 8.34 -4.67
CA GLY A 376 0.63 7.39 -5.33
C GLY A 376 -0.22 8.01 -6.46
N VAL A 377 -0.54 9.30 -6.37
CA VAL A 377 -1.21 10.05 -7.46
C VAL A 377 -0.21 10.40 -8.56
N ILE A 378 0.90 11.02 -8.19
CA ILE A 378 1.86 11.60 -9.14
C ILE A 378 2.65 10.52 -9.87
N GLY A 379 3.02 9.43 -9.18
CA GLY A 379 3.83 8.35 -9.77
C GLY A 379 3.22 7.76 -11.02
N PRO A 380 2.03 7.13 -10.97
CA PRO A 380 1.41 6.53 -12.14
C PRO A 380 1.07 7.54 -13.24
N LEU A 381 0.67 8.77 -12.87
CA LEU A 381 0.40 9.83 -13.84
C LEU A 381 1.65 10.21 -14.63
N LEU A 382 2.77 10.42 -13.95
CA LEU A 382 4.07 10.66 -14.60
C LEU A 382 4.50 9.45 -15.43
N GLY A 383 4.35 8.24 -14.91
CA GLY A 383 4.69 7.01 -15.62
C GLY A 383 3.89 6.87 -16.91
N GLY A 384 2.58 7.04 -16.84
CA GLY A 384 1.71 6.99 -18.01
C GLY A 384 2.03 8.07 -19.04
N PHE A 385 2.23 9.31 -18.59
CA PHE A 385 2.59 10.43 -19.47
C PHE A 385 3.96 10.20 -20.15
N LEU A 386 5.00 9.91 -19.38
CA LEU A 386 6.33 9.68 -19.92
C LEU A 386 6.38 8.44 -20.83
N GLY A 387 5.61 7.40 -20.50
CA GLY A 387 5.52 6.17 -21.29
C GLY A 387 4.90 6.36 -22.67
N GLY A 388 4.21 7.47 -22.92
CA GLY A 388 3.75 7.86 -24.26
C GLY A 388 4.85 8.50 -25.13
N TYR A 389 5.90 9.05 -24.51
CA TYR A 389 6.96 9.79 -25.22
C TYR A 389 8.31 9.08 -25.26
N MET A 390 8.56 8.15 -24.33
CA MET A 390 9.84 7.48 -24.22
C MET A 390 9.70 6.01 -23.83
N LEU A 391 10.73 5.23 -24.16
CA LEU A 391 10.76 3.81 -23.82
C LEU A 391 10.83 3.60 -22.31
N THR A 392 10.15 2.59 -21.79
CA THR A 392 10.09 2.25 -20.35
C THR A 392 11.48 2.15 -19.71
N ARG A 393 12.48 1.62 -20.42
CA ARG A 393 13.86 1.55 -19.93
C ARG A 393 14.45 2.92 -19.54
N HIS A 394 14.10 4.00 -20.25
CA HIS A 394 14.56 5.35 -19.92
C HIS A 394 13.86 5.88 -18.66
N ILE A 395 12.59 5.51 -18.46
CA ILE A 395 11.84 5.88 -17.25
C ILE A 395 12.43 5.17 -16.02
N LEU A 396 12.86 3.91 -16.16
CA LEU A 396 13.59 3.18 -15.13
C LEU A 396 14.91 3.87 -14.76
N VAL A 397 15.63 4.41 -15.75
CA VAL A 397 16.83 5.21 -15.51
C VAL A 397 16.50 6.50 -14.76
N ILE A 398 15.43 7.20 -15.14
CA ILE A 398 14.98 8.42 -14.43
C ILE A 398 14.70 8.10 -12.96
N THR A 399 13.96 7.02 -12.67
CA THR A 399 13.70 6.60 -11.28
C THR A 399 14.99 6.23 -10.55
N GLY A 400 15.95 5.59 -11.23
CA GLY A 400 17.27 5.31 -10.69
C GLY A 400 18.02 6.60 -10.31
N ILE A 401 18.01 7.60 -11.17
CA ILE A 401 18.62 8.91 -10.90
C ILE A 401 17.94 9.60 -9.71
N ILE A 402 16.61 9.59 -9.63
CA ILE A 402 15.88 10.17 -8.51
C ILE A 402 16.29 9.50 -7.18
N LEU A 403 16.40 8.16 -7.16
CA LEU A 403 16.84 7.44 -5.96
C LEU A 403 18.29 7.76 -5.57
N LEU A 404 19.19 7.88 -6.55
CA LEU A 404 20.58 8.30 -6.32
C LEU A 404 20.67 9.73 -5.77
N LEU A 405 19.87 10.65 -6.31
CA LEU A 405 19.78 12.02 -5.81
C LEU A 405 19.22 12.09 -4.40
N ALA A 406 18.17 11.28 -4.09
CA ALA A 406 17.62 11.16 -2.74
C ALA A 406 18.66 10.58 -1.76
N GLY A 407 19.43 9.57 -2.18
CA GLY A 407 20.55 9.02 -1.42
C GLY A 407 21.65 10.05 -1.17
N SER A 408 22.03 10.80 -2.21
CA SER A 408 23.03 11.88 -2.11
C SER A 408 22.56 13.00 -1.18
N TYR A 409 21.32 13.44 -1.31
CA TYR A 409 20.73 14.43 -0.42
C TYR A 409 20.74 13.95 1.04
N THR A 410 20.40 12.69 1.28
CA THR A 410 20.46 12.05 2.61
C THR A 410 21.88 12.06 3.16
N TYR A 411 22.87 11.72 2.33
CA TYR A 411 24.28 11.69 2.72
C TYR A 411 24.79 13.07 3.14
N PHE A 412 24.64 14.07 2.28
CA PHE A 412 25.17 15.40 2.54
C PHE A 412 24.45 16.16 3.66
N THR A 413 23.13 15.97 3.82
CA THR A 413 22.37 16.75 4.79
C THR A 413 22.31 16.12 6.18
N LYS A 414 22.44 14.81 6.29
CA LYS A 414 22.19 14.09 7.55
C LYS A 414 23.38 13.21 7.99
N VAL A 415 24.02 12.49 7.08
CA VAL A 415 25.12 11.58 7.44
C VAL A 415 26.41 12.37 7.70
N LYS A 416 26.80 13.25 6.79
CA LYS A 416 28.02 14.05 6.92
C LYS A 416 27.98 14.97 8.15
N LYS A 417 26.85 15.65 8.39
CA LYS A 417 26.69 16.53 9.56
C LYS A 417 26.77 15.80 10.90
N THR A 418 26.38 14.52 10.95
CA THR A 418 26.49 13.69 12.19
C THR A 418 27.92 13.17 12.38
N ALA A 419 28.76 13.14 11.36
CA ALA A 419 30.15 12.72 11.45
C ALA A 419 31.10 13.88 11.82
N GLU A 420 30.65 15.12 11.71
CA GLU A 420 31.40 16.34 12.04
C GLU A 420 31.10 16.85 13.48
N VAL A 421 30.18 16.22 14.21
CA VAL A 421 29.83 16.43 15.64
C VAL A 421 30.33 15.24 16.46
#